data_b6be974d2b95dcf99658e06c51bea10f
#
_entry.id   b6be974d2b95dcf99658e06c51bea10f
#
_cell.length_a   1.000
_cell.length_b   1.000
_cell.length_c   1.000
_cell.angle_alpha   90.00
_cell.angle_beta   90.00
_cell.angle_gamma   90.00
#
_symmetry.space_group_name_H-M   'P 1'
#
loop_
_entity.id
_entity.type
_entity.pdbx_description
1 polymer ?
#
loop_
_entity_poly.entity_id
_entity_poly.type
_entity_poly.pdbx_seq_one_letter_code
_entity_poly.pdbx_strand_id
1 'polypeptide(L)'
;MYKRQAVNRSLLIDPHGEIVARYDKIHMFDVDLAEGESYRESNAFRPGGRAVLVETPWGVLGMTVCYDLRFPHLYRGLAQAGADFLAIPSAFTVPTGNAHWHVLLRARAIENGCFVFAPAQWGEHAEGRRTYGHSLIVDPWGEVLADAGEGVGIVTARINLAAIANARRMVPSLQHDRPFTKPELAARPLAAE
;
A
#
# COMPACT_ATOMS: atom_id res chain seq x y z
N MET A 1 -22.57 -22.55 -13.91
CA MET A 1 -21.47 -22.10 -14.80
C MET A 1 -20.48 -21.31 -13.92
N TYR A 2 -19.32 -21.88 -13.59
CA TYR A 2 -18.31 -21.18 -12.80
C TYR A 2 -17.75 -20.04 -13.65
N LYS A 3 -18.06 -18.79 -13.32
CA LYS A 3 -17.34 -17.64 -13.88
C LYS A 3 -15.87 -17.79 -13.47
N ARG A 4 -14.97 -18.06 -14.42
CA ARG A 4 -13.52 -17.97 -14.17
C ARG A 4 -13.20 -16.51 -13.87
N GLN A 5 -13.03 -16.17 -12.59
CA GLN A 5 -12.56 -14.86 -12.18
C GLN A 5 -11.03 -14.84 -12.29
N ALA A 6 -10.47 -13.74 -12.80
CA ALA A 6 -9.05 -13.45 -12.76
C ALA A 6 -8.61 -13.07 -11.34
N VAL A 7 -7.33 -12.89 -11.13
CA VAL A 7 -6.73 -12.27 -9.93
C VAL A 7 -5.93 -11.06 -10.37
N ASN A 8 -5.90 -10.02 -9.54
CA ASN A 8 -4.97 -8.92 -9.68
C ASN A 8 -3.69 -9.30 -8.93
N ARG A 9 -2.61 -9.61 -9.67
CA ARG A 9 -1.42 -10.27 -9.12
C ARG A 9 -0.17 -9.45 -9.33
N SER A 10 0.58 -9.25 -8.26
CA SER A 10 1.97 -8.78 -8.28
C SER A 10 2.92 -9.98 -8.25
N LEU A 11 4.01 -9.88 -9.01
CA LEU A 11 5.04 -10.90 -9.11
C LEU A 11 6.38 -10.29 -8.69
N LEU A 12 7.16 -11.03 -7.91
CA LEU A 12 8.58 -10.76 -7.74
C LEU A 12 9.36 -11.75 -8.59
N ILE A 13 10.23 -11.20 -9.44
CA ILE A 13 11.07 -11.95 -10.37
C ILE A 13 12.52 -11.69 -9.98
N ASP A 14 13.30 -12.75 -9.90
CA ASP A 14 14.73 -12.66 -9.57
C ASP A 14 15.59 -12.28 -10.78
N PRO A 15 16.92 -12.05 -10.60
CA PRO A 15 17.84 -11.73 -11.70
C PRO A 15 17.98 -12.82 -12.77
N HIS A 16 17.55 -14.06 -12.49
CA HIS A 16 17.55 -15.17 -13.43
C HIS A 16 16.26 -15.26 -14.24
N GLY A 17 15.27 -14.41 -13.94
CA GLY A 17 13.96 -14.41 -14.59
C GLY A 17 12.94 -15.36 -13.94
N GLU A 18 13.27 -15.95 -12.80
CA GLU A 18 12.40 -16.88 -12.09
C GLU A 18 11.42 -16.13 -11.19
N ILE A 19 10.16 -16.58 -11.17
CA ILE A 19 9.14 -16.01 -10.29
C ILE A 19 9.33 -16.57 -8.88
N VAL A 20 9.90 -15.76 -7.98
CA VAL A 20 10.17 -16.15 -6.59
C VAL A 20 9.01 -15.89 -5.64
N ALA A 21 8.11 -14.96 -5.98
CA ALA A 21 6.90 -14.73 -5.19
C ALA A 21 5.71 -14.27 -6.03
N ARG A 22 4.51 -14.54 -5.51
CA ARG A 22 3.22 -14.10 -6.07
C ARG A 22 2.34 -13.57 -4.96
N TYR A 23 1.81 -12.38 -5.14
CA TYR A 23 0.83 -11.78 -4.25
C TYR A 23 -0.45 -11.48 -5.02
N ASP A 24 -1.56 -12.06 -4.61
CA ASP A 24 -2.89 -11.74 -5.11
C ASP A 24 -3.51 -10.63 -4.25
N LYS A 25 -3.86 -9.52 -4.87
CA LYS A 25 -4.49 -8.37 -4.20
C LYS A 25 -5.65 -8.83 -3.31
N ILE A 26 -5.64 -8.40 -2.04
CA ILE A 26 -6.62 -8.84 -1.05
C ILE A 26 -7.87 -7.98 -1.11
N HIS A 27 -7.73 -6.65 -1.19
CA HIS A 27 -8.85 -5.73 -1.08
C HIS A 27 -9.26 -5.23 -2.46
N MET A 28 -10.49 -5.55 -2.87
CA MET A 28 -11.04 -5.14 -4.16
C MET A 28 -11.51 -3.68 -4.13
N PHE A 29 -11.24 -2.95 -5.21
CA PHE A 29 -11.63 -1.55 -5.35
C PHE A 29 -13.10 -1.46 -5.81
N ASP A 30 -14.02 -1.64 -4.85
CA ASP A 30 -15.45 -1.50 -5.05
C ASP A 30 -15.89 -0.21 -4.35
N VAL A 31 -16.00 0.88 -5.11
CA VAL A 31 -16.24 2.22 -4.57
C VAL A 31 -17.16 3.02 -5.47
N ASP A 32 -17.86 3.95 -4.86
CA ASP A 32 -18.59 5.02 -5.53
C ASP A 32 -17.90 6.34 -5.17
N LEU A 33 -17.40 7.04 -6.17
CA LEU A 33 -16.75 8.33 -6.01
C LEU A 33 -17.72 9.46 -6.36
N ALA A 34 -17.31 10.70 -6.08
CA ALA A 34 -18.05 11.87 -6.53
C ALA A 34 -18.18 11.91 -8.06
N GLU A 35 -19.12 12.69 -8.59
CA GLU A 35 -19.36 12.87 -10.02
C GLU A 35 -19.82 11.61 -10.78
N GLY A 36 -20.29 10.58 -10.06
CA GLY A 36 -20.88 9.39 -10.67
C GLY A 36 -19.86 8.32 -11.09
N GLU A 37 -18.59 8.49 -10.76
CA GLU A 37 -17.60 7.44 -10.96
C GLU A 37 -17.86 6.24 -10.03
N SER A 38 -18.05 5.06 -10.60
CA SER A 38 -18.27 3.82 -9.85
C SER A 38 -17.33 2.73 -10.34
N TYR A 39 -16.70 2.04 -9.42
CA TYR A 39 -15.77 0.95 -9.67
C TYR A 39 -16.24 -0.31 -8.95
N ARG A 40 -16.16 -1.46 -9.62
CA ARG A 40 -16.53 -2.78 -9.10
C ARG A 40 -15.49 -3.81 -9.53
N GLU A 41 -14.31 -3.74 -8.93
CA GLU A 41 -13.19 -4.64 -9.27
C GLU A 41 -13.57 -6.11 -9.01
N SER A 42 -14.37 -6.38 -7.98
CA SER A 42 -14.86 -7.73 -7.65
C SER A 42 -15.72 -8.38 -8.74
N ASN A 43 -16.25 -7.61 -9.70
CA ASN A 43 -16.97 -8.19 -10.84
C ASN A 43 -16.06 -9.02 -11.77
N ALA A 44 -14.78 -8.64 -11.87
CA ALA A 44 -13.79 -9.29 -12.75
C ALA A 44 -12.75 -10.09 -12.00
N PHE A 45 -12.37 -9.65 -10.79
CA PHE A 45 -11.29 -10.23 -10.02
C PHE A 45 -11.79 -10.82 -8.71
N ARG A 46 -11.24 -11.98 -8.34
CA ARG A 46 -11.42 -12.54 -7.00
C ARG A 46 -10.33 -12.01 -6.04
N PRO A 47 -10.66 -11.77 -4.77
CA PRO A 47 -9.67 -11.37 -3.77
C PRO A 47 -8.67 -12.49 -3.47
N GLY A 48 -7.43 -12.09 -3.15
CA GLY A 48 -6.46 -12.94 -2.47
C GLY A 48 -6.84 -13.15 -1.00
N GLY A 49 -6.09 -14.03 -0.32
CA GLY A 49 -6.33 -14.33 1.09
C GLY A 49 -5.03 -14.45 1.90
N ARG A 50 -3.87 -14.10 1.32
CA ARG A 50 -2.57 -14.29 1.96
C ARG A 50 -1.72 -13.03 1.84
N ALA A 51 -1.24 -12.52 2.97
CA ALA A 51 -0.14 -11.56 3.01
C ALA A 51 1.16 -12.28 2.60
N VAL A 52 2.05 -11.58 1.89
CA VAL A 52 3.27 -12.16 1.33
C VAL A 52 4.48 -11.31 1.71
N LEU A 53 5.48 -11.97 2.28
CA LEU A 53 6.83 -11.45 2.52
C LEU A 53 7.82 -12.21 1.64
N VAL A 54 8.86 -11.51 1.20
CA VAL A 54 9.94 -12.10 0.42
C VAL A 54 11.27 -11.62 0.92
N GLU A 55 12.18 -12.54 1.20
CA GLU A 55 13.57 -12.19 1.48
C GLU A 55 14.27 -11.72 0.21
N THR A 56 15.00 -10.62 0.32
CA THR A 56 15.86 -10.07 -0.73
C THR A 56 17.27 -9.88 -0.18
N PRO A 57 18.30 -9.68 -1.02
CA PRO A 57 19.66 -9.42 -0.52
C PRO A 57 19.78 -8.15 0.36
N TRP A 58 18.78 -7.29 0.38
CA TRP A 58 18.80 -6.01 1.09
C TRP A 58 17.87 -5.97 2.30
N GLY A 59 17.04 -6.98 2.50
CA GLY A 59 16.02 -7.05 3.56
C GLY A 59 14.72 -7.68 3.07
N VAL A 60 13.69 -7.66 3.89
CA VAL A 60 12.41 -8.33 3.66
C VAL A 60 11.41 -7.38 2.98
N LEU A 61 10.86 -7.78 1.85
CA LEU A 61 9.86 -7.04 1.09
C LEU A 61 8.45 -7.54 1.40
N GLY A 62 7.56 -6.66 1.86
CA GLY A 62 6.12 -6.88 1.92
C GLY A 62 5.46 -6.49 0.61
N MET A 63 4.68 -7.40 0.03
CA MET A 63 4.00 -7.19 -1.24
C MET A 63 2.54 -6.80 -1.02
N THR A 64 2.10 -5.70 -1.65
CA THR A 64 0.70 -5.25 -1.67
C THR A 64 0.36 -4.68 -3.06
N VAL A 65 -0.92 -4.35 -3.30
CA VAL A 65 -1.35 -3.72 -4.57
C VAL A 65 -2.42 -2.66 -4.30
N CYS A 66 -2.13 -1.40 -4.66
CA CYS A 66 -3.09 -0.31 -4.87
C CYS A 66 -4.05 -0.09 -3.69
N TYR A 67 -5.30 -0.54 -3.80
CA TYR A 67 -6.35 -0.33 -2.80
C TYR A 67 -6.02 -0.92 -1.42
N ASP A 68 -5.12 -1.92 -1.36
CA ASP A 68 -4.56 -2.44 -0.10
C ASP A 68 -3.98 -1.32 0.78
N LEU A 69 -3.50 -0.22 0.17
CA LEU A 69 -2.97 0.95 0.87
C LEU A 69 -3.92 1.53 1.93
N ARG A 70 -5.23 1.33 1.77
CA ARG A 70 -6.25 1.84 2.71
C ARG A 70 -6.46 0.97 3.94
N PHE A 71 -5.76 -0.17 4.05
CA PHE A 71 -5.97 -1.17 5.10
C PHE A 71 -4.73 -1.29 6.01
N PRO A 72 -4.59 -0.42 7.03
CA PRO A 72 -3.38 -0.32 7.84
C PRO A 72 -3.00 -1.63 8.53
N HIS A 73 -3.97 -2.46 8.90
CA HIS A 73 -3.72 -3.73 9.56
C HIS A 73 -2.92 -4.73 8.71
N LEU A 74 -3.07 -4.69 7.36
CA LEU A 74 -2.24 -5.51 6.47
C LEU A 74 -0.77 -5.10 6.57
N TYR A 75 -0.48 -3.80 6.51
CA TYR A 75 0.88 -3.26 6.60
C TYR A 75 1.49 -3.49 7.97
N ARG A 76 0.68 -3.32 9.01
CA ARG A 76 1.09 -3.62 10.38
C ARG A 76 1.51 -5.09 10.52
N GLY A 77 0.70 -6.01 9.99
CA GLY A 77 1.01 -7.44 9.99
C GLY A 77 2.29 -7.77 9.22
N LEU A 78 2.50 -7.16 8.04
CA LEU A 78 3.73 -7.34 7.27
C LEU A 78 4.96 -6.84 8.06
N ALA A 79 4.88 -5.66 8.68
CA ALA A 79 5.98 -5.09 9.44
C ALA A 79 6.31 -5.89 10.71
N GLN A 80 5.29 -6.36 11.44
CA GLN A 80 5.46 -7.23 12.61
C GLN A 80 6.05 -8.58 12.25
N ALA A 81 5.79 -9.07 11.03
CA ALA A 81 6.39 -10.29 10.48
C ALA A 81 7.78 -10.06 9.86
N GLY A 82 8.33 -8.84 9.94
CA GLY A 82 9.71 -8.53 9.58
C GLY A 82 9.92 -7.74 8.28
N ALA A 83 8.89 -7.20 7.65
CA ALA A 83 9.08 -6.38 6.45
C ALA A 83 9.96 -5.14 6.74
N ASP A 84 10.95 -4.91 5.91
CA ASP A 84 11.79 -3.71 5.87
C ASP A 84 11.33 -2.76 4.77
N PHE A 85 10.78 -3.31 3.71
CA PHE A 85 10.31 -2.64 2.52
C PHE A 85 8.85 -2.99 2.24
N LEU A 86 8.11 -2.04 1.68
CA LEU A 86 6.71 -2.22 1.26
C LEU A 86 6.58 -1.83 -0.22
N ALA A 87 6.16 -2.77 -1.06
CA ALA A 87 5.86 -2.51 -2.46
C ALA A 87 4.36 -2.26 -2.65
N ILE A 88 4.01 -1.14 -3.29
CA ILE A 88 2.63 -0.68 -3.46
C ILE A 88 2.38 -0.22 -4.90
N PRO A 89 2.52 -1.10 -5.92
CA PRO A 89 2.19 -0.74 -7.29
C PRO A 89 0.71 -0.35 -7.40
N SER A 90 0.42 0.75 -8.11
CA SER A 90 -0.90 1.37 -8.05
C SER A 90 -1.34 2.05 -9.33
N ALA A 91 -2.66 2.23 -9.45
CA ALA A 91 -3.34 3.05 -10.44
C ALA A 91 -4.46 3.85 -9.75
N PHE A 92 -4.08 4.83 -8.91
CA PHE A 92 -5.04 5.66 -8.19
C PHE A 92 -5.77 6.59 -9.15
N THR A 93 -7.07 6.82 -8.93
CA THR A 93 -7.82 7.86 -9.64
C THR A 93 -7.28 9.24 -9.27
N VAL A 94 -7.42 10.22 -10.16
CA VAL A 94 -6.93 11.59 -9.91
C VAL A 94 -7.53 12.19 -8.62
N PRO A 95 -8.86 12.14 -8.37
CA PRO A 95 -9.43 12.69 -7.15
C PRO A 95 -8.88 12.07 -5.87
N THR A 96 -8.80 10.73 -5.82
CA THR A 96 -8.27 10.05 -4.63
C THR A 96 -6.77 10.14 -4.51
N GLY A 97 -6.05 10.29 -5.63
CA GLY A 97 -4.62 10.52 -5.66
C GLY A 97 -4.26 11.85 -5.02
N ASN A 98 -4.88 12.94 -5.50
CA ASN A 98 -4.69 14.28 -4.95
C ASN A 98 -4.91 14.35 -3.43
N ALA A 99 -5.98 13.73 -2.96
CA ALA A 99 -6.37 13.83 -1.56
C ALA A 99 -5.61 12.86 -0.63
N HIS A 100 -5.23 11.67 -1.11
CA HIS A 100 -4.86 10.58 -0.20
C HIS A 100 -3.49 9.97 -0.47
N TRP A 101 -2.97 10.00 -1.71
CA TRP A 101 -1.81 9.18 -2.12
C TRP A 101 -0.59 9.42 -1.25
N HIS A 102 -0.09 10.65 -1.19
CA HIS A 102 1.10 11.01 -0.41
C HIS A 102 0.89 10.78 1.09
N VAL A 103 -0.27 11.17 1.60
CA VAL A 103 -0.58 11.05 3.03
C VAL A 103 -0.57 9.59 3.47
N LEU A 104 -1.25 8.72 2.71
CA LEU A 104 -1.34 7.30 3.06
C LEU A 104 0.01 6.58 2.93
N LEU A 105 0.80 6.84 1.89
CA LEU A 105 2.12 6.23 1.73
C LEU A 105 3.07 6.63 2.86
N ARG A 106 3.09 7.91 3.22
CA ARG A 106 3.86 8.40 4.36
C ARG A 106 3.39 7.78 5.67
N ALA A 107 2.07 7.65 5.86
CA ALA A 107 1.53 6.98 7.04
C ALA A 107 2.00 5.52 7.12
N ARG A 108 1.96 4.76 6.00
CA ARG A 108 2.46 3.37 5.99
C ARG A 108 3.95 3.27 6.30
N ALA A 109 4.75 4.21 5.82
CA ALA A 109 6.17 4.27 6.16
C ALA A 109 6.39 4.53 7.65
N ILE A 110 5.76 5.57 8.20
CA ILE A 110 5.93 6.05 9.58
C ILE A 110 5.48 5.01 10.60
N GLU A 111 4.24 4.53 10.50
CA GLU A 111 3.63 3.63 11.49
C GLU A 111 4.27 2.23 11.53
N ASN A 112 4.99 1.85 10.45
CA ASN A 112 5.64 0.55 10.30
C ASN A 112 7.17 0.61 10.33
N GLY A 113 7.76 1.81 10.26
CA GLY A 113 9.21 2.00 10.20
C GLY A 113 9.83 1.26 9.00
N CYS A 114 9.18 1.36 7.83
CA CYS A 114 9.58 0.70 6.58
C CYS A 114 9.83 1.72 5.47
N PHE A 115 10.71 1.39 4.52
CA PHE A 115 10.71 2.08 3.24
C PHE A 115 9.47 1.70 2.43
N VAL A 116 8.94 2.64 1.67
CA VAL A 116 7.83 2.42 0.75
C VAL A 116 8.28 2.67 -0.68
N PHE A 117 8.04 1.71 -1.57
CA PHE A 117 8.22 1.82 -3.02
C PHE A 117 6.85 1.73 -3.67
N ALA A 118 6.39 2.83 -4.23
CA ALA A 118 5.04 2.97 -4.74
C ALA A 118 5.04 3.42 -6.22
N PRO A 119 5.37 2.50 -7.16
CA PRO A 119 5.24 2.81 -8.58
C PRO A 119 3.77 3.01 -8.93
N ALA A 120 3.47 4.11 -9.65
CA ALA A 120 2.10 4.52 -9.93
C ALA A 120 1.92 4.81 -11.42
N GLN A 121 0.84 4.29 -11.99
CA GLN A 121 0.45 4.60 -13.36
C GLN A 121 -0.03 6.06 -13.46
N TRP A 122 0.37 6.73 -14.55
CA TRP A 122 -0.07 8.07 -14.89
C TRP A 122 -0.69 8.12 -16.28
N GLY A 123 -1.66 9.00 -16.47
CA GLY A 123 -2.23 9.34 -17.76
C GLY A 123 -3.67 8.95 -17.95
N GLU A 124 -4.10 9.04 -19.20
CA GLU A 124 -5.44 8.66 -19.64
C GLU A 124 -5.44 7.21 -20.15
N HIS A 125 -6.45 6.46 -19.76
CA HIS A 125 -6.66 5.06 -20.11
C HIS A 125 -7.98 4.91 -20.91
N ALA A 126 -8.32 3.67 -21.25
CA ALA A 126 -9.58 3.36 -21.93
C ALA A 126 -10.78 3.96 -21.17
N GLU A 127 -11.81 4.36 -21.92
CA GLU A 127 -13.07 4.94 -21.41
C GLU A 127 -12.89 6.26 -20.64
N GLY A 128 -11.81 7.02 -20.93
CA GLY A 128 -11.55 8.32 -20.32
C GLY A 128 -11.08 8.27 -18.87
N ARG A 129 -10.82 7.08 -18.32
CA ARG A 129 -10.27 6.92 -16.99
C ARG A 129 -8.89 7.57 -16.89
N ARG A 130 -8.65 8.39 -15.86
CA ARG A 130 -7.37 9.02 -15.60
C ARG A 130 -6.77 8.55 -14.30
N THR A 131 -5.43 8.37 -14.29
CA THR A 131 -4.66 7.99 -13.10
C THR A 131 -3.68 9.09 -12.70
N TYR A 132 -3.43 9.17 -11.40
CA TYR A 132 -2.79 10.27 -10.71
C TYR A 132 -1.28 10.35 -10.97
N GLY A 133 -0.60 9.21 -11.16
CA GLY A 133 0.87 9.18 -11.24
C GLY A 133 1.54 9.30 -9.88
N HIS A 134 2.59 10.12 -9.80
CA HIS A 134 3.37 10.34 -8.59
C HIS A 134 3.93 9.05 -8.00
N SER A 135 4.73 8.31 -8.81
CA SER A 135 5.50 7.19 -8.24
C SER A 135 6.40 7.71 -7.12
N LEU A 136 6.30 7.13 -5.92
CA LEU A 136 6.98 7.63 -4.72
C LEU A 136 7.95 6.61 -4.14
N ILE A 137 9.05 7.14 -3.58
CA ILE A 137 9.91 6.44 -2.62
C ILE A 137 9.85 7.21 -1.31
N VAL A 138 9.46 6.54 -0.22
CA VAL A 138 9.33 7.16 1.10
C VAL A 138 10.20 6.41 2.10
N ASP A 139 10.90 7.14 2.96
CA ASP A 139 11.75 6.56 4.00
C ASP A 139 10.96 6.15 5.25
N PRO A 140 11.56 5.39 6.20
CA PRO A 140 10.89 4.96 7.43
C PRO A 140 10.43 6.09 8.37
N TRP A 141 10.90 7.33 8.17
CA TRP A 141 10.50 8.50 8.94
C TRP A 141 9.37 9.28 8.27
N GLY A 142 8.99 8.88 7.03
CA GLY A 142 7.94 9.51 6.23
C GLY A 142 8.44 10.65 5.35
N GLU A 143 9.75 10.78 5.16
CA GLU A 143 10.33 11.70 4.18
C GLU A 143 10.12 11.13 2.77
N VAL A 144 9.65 11.97 1.86
CA VAL A 144 9.55 11.63 0.43
C VAL A 144 10.92 11.81 -0.20
N LEU A 145 11.62 10.70 -0.44
CA LEU A 145 12.96 10.71 -1.04
C LEU A 145 12.93 10.98 -2.55
N ALA A 146 11.85 10.57 -3.21
CA ALA A 146 11.64 10.82 -4.63
C ALA A 146 10.15 10.83 -4.97
N ASP A 147 9.75 11.74 -5.84
CA ASP A 147 8.42 11.84 -6.44
C ASP A 147 8.58 12.03 -7.95
N ALA A 148 8.01 11.13 -8.76
CA ALA A 148 8.05 11.22 -10.21
C ALA A 148 7.14 12.33 -10.78
N GLY A 149 6.23 12.86 -9.98
CA GLY A 149 5.21 13.79 -10.48
C GLY A 149 4.30 13.15 -11.52
N GLU A 150 3.85 13.97 -12.45
CA GLU A 150 3.08 13.55 -13.61
C GLU A 150 4.02 13.18 -14.77
N GLY A 151 3.63 12.17 -15.55
CA GLY A 151 4.39 11.74 -16.73
C GLY A 151 4.93 10.32 -16.65
N VAL A 152 5.53 9.89 -17.77
CA VAL A 152 6.22 8.61 -17.89
C VAL A 152 7.69 8.82 -17.56
N GLY A 153 8.23 8.02 -16.63
CA GLY A 153 9.62 8.16 -16.22
C GLY A 153 10.06 7.16 -15.17
N ILE A 154 11.28 7.36 -14.71
CA ILE A 154 11.91 6.59 -13.64
C ILE A 154 12.40 7.57 -12.57
N VAL A 155 12.16 7.25 -11.31
CA VAL A 155 12.75 7.94 -10.16
C VAL A 155 13.63 6.98 -9.39
N THR A 156 14.69 7.51 -8.80
CA THR A 156 15.62 6.75 -7.96
C THR A 156 15.90 7.50 -6.66
N ALA A 157 16.22 6.76 -5.61
CA ALA A 157 16.68 7.31 -4.34
C ALA A 157 17.80 6.46 -3.77
N ARG A 158 18.67 7.08 -2.98
CA ARG A 158 19.66 6.35 -2.19
C ARG A 158 18.99 5.81 -0.92
N ILE A 159 19.02 4.51 -0.73
CA ILE A 159 18.43 3.83 0.44
C ILE A 159 19.52 3.63 1.50
N ASN A 160 19.29 4.20 2.69
CA ASN A 160 20.10 3.94 3.86
C ASN A 160 19.39 2.92 4.76
N LEU A 161 19.80 1.67 4.72
CA LEU A 161 19.17 0.59 5.48
C LEU A 161 19.18 0.83 7.00
N ALA A 162 20.17 1.57 7.53
CA ALA A 162 20.20 1.90 8.95
C ALA A 162 19.03 2.79 9.39
N ALA A 163 18.35 3.48 8.48
CA ALA A 163 17.18 4.30 8.79
C ALA A 163 16.02 3.46 9.37
N ILE A 164 15.88 2.20 8.94
CA ILE A 164 14.85 1.28 9.45
C ILE A 164 15.06 1.04 10.95
N ALA A 165 16.25 0.57 11.33
CA ALA A 165 16.58 0.30 12.74
C ALA A 165 16.51 1.57 13.59
N ASN A 166 16.93 2.72 13.04
CA ASN A 166 16.87 4.00 13.73
C ASN A 166 15.43 4.44 13.99
N ALA A 167 14.56 4.42 12.98
CA ALA A 167 13.15 4.78 13.13
C ALA A 167 12.45 3.89 14.16
N ARG A 168 12.62 2.57 14.06
CA ARG A 168 12.02 1.59 14.97
C ARG A 168 12.56 1.68 16.40
N ARG A 169 13.82 2.09 16.58
CA ARG A 169 14.39 2.33 17.92
C ARG A 169 13.85 3.61 18.55
N MET A 170 13.72 4.69 17.77
CA MET A 170 13.20 5.96 18.25
C MET A 170 11.70 5.88 18.58
N VAL A 171 10.93 5.18 17.77
CA VAL A 171 9.47 5.00 17.95
C VAL A 171 9.12 3.51 17.82
N PRO A 172 9.31 2.69 18.90
CA PRO A 172 9.12 1.24 18.83
C PRO A 172 7.65 0.81 18.86
N SER A 173 6.79 1.48 18.09
CA SER A 173 5.34 1.29 18.09
C SER A 173 4.92 -0.14 17.71
N LEU A 174 5.71 -0.83 16.88
CA LEU A 174 5.45 -2.23 16.50
C LEU A 174 5.52 -3.20 17.69
N GLN A 175 6.30 -2.85 18.73
CA GLN A 175 6.44 -3.65 19.96
C GLN A 175 5.45 -3.22 21.05
N HIS A 176 4.82 -2.06 20.89
CA HIS A 176 3.93 -1.48 21.89
C HIS A 176 2.45 -1.82 21.65
N ASP A 177 2.15 -2.70 20.69
CA ASP A 177 0.79 -3.16 20.46
C ASP A 177 0.18 -3.77 21.72
N ARG A 178 -1.07 -3.42 21.99
CA ARG A 178 -1.86 -3.96 23.09
C ARG A 178 -3.17 -4.51 22.54
N PRO A 179 -3.58 -5.70 22.96
CA PRO A 179 -4.92 -6.17 22.66
C PRO A 179 -5.94 -5.27 23.35
N PHE A 180 -7.06 -5.02 22.72
CA PHE A 180 -8.20 -4.29 23.25
C PHE A 180 -9.49 -4.96 22.83
N THR A 181 -10.55 -4.80 23.63
CA THR A 181 -11.88 -5.26 23.29
C THR A 181 -12.47 -4.40 22.18
N LYS A 182 -13.44 -4.96 21.44
CA LYS A 182 -14.17 -4.15 20.45
C LYS A 182 -14.80 -2.94 21.14
N PRO A 183 -14.78 -1.76 20.50
CA PRO A 183 -15.41 -0.57 21.03
C PRO A 183 -16.91 -0.80 21.28
N GLU A 184 -17.38 -0.35 22.44
CA GLU A 184 -18.79 -0.36 22.81
C GLU A 184 -19.26 1.09 23.04
N LEU A 185 -20.51 1.37 22.73
CA LEU A 185 -21.08 2.69 23.03
C LEU A 185 -21.22 2.85 24.56
N ALA A 186 -20.73 3.97 25.07
CA ALA A 186 -20.98 4.31 26.46
C ALA A 186 -22.49 4.46 26.72
N ALA A 187 -22.96 3.92 27.83
CA ALA A 187 -24.40 3.83 28.17
C ALA A 187 -25.09 5.20 28.40
N ARG A 188 -24.37 6.33 28.40
CA ARG A 188 -24.92 7.68 28.52
C ARG A 188 -24.51 8.55 27.36
N PRO A 189 -25.47 9.06 26.55
CA PRO A 189 -25.17 10.15 25.65
C PRO A 189 -24.77 11.40 26.47
N LEU A 190 -23.71 12.07 26.04
CA LEU A 190 -23.43 13.42 26.53
C LEU A 190 -24.63 14.30 26.17
N ALA A 191 -25.19 14.99 27.17
CA ALA A 191 -26.26 15.98 26.90
C ALA A 191 -25.67 17.02 25.97
N ALA A 192 -26.35 17.30 24.85
CA ALA A 192 -26.04 18.47 24.04
C ALA A 192 -26.46 19.71 24.85
N GLU A 193 -25.52 20.59 25.22
CA GLU A 193 -25.77 21.89 25.73
C GLU A 193 -26.28 22.85 24.62
#